data_f178a7f65490887248811e9c13be834e
#
_entry.id   f178a7f65490887248811e9c13be834e
#
_cell.length_a   1.000
_cell.length_b   1.000
_cell.length_c   1.000
_cell.angle_alpha   90.00
_cell.angle_beta   90.00
_cell.angle_gamma   90.00
#
_symmetry.space_group_name_H-M   'P 1'
#
loop_
_entity.id
_entity.type
_entity.pdbx_description
1 polymer ?
#
loop_
_entity_poly.entity_id
_entity_poly.type
_entity_poly.pdbx_seq_one_letter_code
_entity_poly.pdbx_strand_id
1 'polypeptide(L)'
;MKFFHLIWANLGRKKIRTILTLLSIAVAFILFGYLSAIQEALSQGVSIAGADRLIVRHKVSLIQLLPISYHARISRIEGVSNVGHATWFGGVYQNPRNFFAQIAVDPDDFLALYPEIVVPEEQIEDWRKTRTGAVVGRKTADRYGFKIGD
;
A
#
# COMPACT_ATOMS: atom_id res chain seq x y z
N MET A 1 4.93 -16.18 -50.58
CA MET A 1 3.70 -16.15 -49.71
C MET A 1 2.60 -17.11 -50.21
N LYS A 2 2.93 -18.22 -50.88
CA LYS A 2 1.92 -19.17 -51.44
C LYS A 2 1.19 -20.01 -50.39
N PHE A 3 1.71 -20.14 -49.16
CA PHE A 3 1.13 -21.00 -48.11
C PHE A 3 0.14 -20.30 -47.20
N PHE A 4 0.02 -18.97 -47.26
CA PHE A 4 -0.86 -18.20 -46.39
C PHE A 4 -2.35 -18.54 -46.64
N HIS A 5 -2.71 -18.77 -47.90
CA HIS A 5 -4.06 -19.15 -48.27
C HIS A 5 -4.47 -20.53 -47.70
N LEU A 6 -3.53 -21.47 -47.66
CA LEU A 6 -3.76 -22.81 -47.08
C LEU A 6 -3.94 -22.77 -45.56
N ILE A 7 -3.19 -21.90 -44.86
CA ILE A 7 -3.32 -21.71 -43.43
C ILE A 7 -4.71 -21.12 -43.15
N TRP A 8 -5.11 -20.09 -43.89
CA TRP A 8 -6.42 -19.45 -43.69
C TRP A 8 -7.59 -20.40 -43.98
N ALA A 9 -7.53 -21.20 -45.02
CA ALA A 9 -8.52 -22.20 -45.35
C ALA A 9 -8.61 -23.29 -44.25
N ASN A 10 -7.49 -23.67 -43.63
CA ASN A 10 -7.46 -24.68 -42.58
C ASN A 10 -8.00 -24.14 -41.27
N LEU A 11 -7.73 -22.86 -40.94
CA LEU A 11 -8.36 -22.18 -39.77
C LEU A 11 -9.88 -22.12 -39.91
N GLY A 12 -10.40 -21.87 -41.12
CA GLY A 12 -11.85 -21.81 -41.37
C GLY A 12 -12.55 -23.17 -41.29
N ARG A 13 -11.83 -24.27 -41.47
CA ARG A 13 -12.41 -25.62 -41.50
C ARG A 13 -12.81 -26.15 -40.12
N LYS A 14 -12.12 -25.75 -39.03
CA LYS A 14 -12.40 -26.16 -37.64
C LYS A 14 -12.59 -24.94 -36.76
N LYS A 15 -13.64 -24.14 -37.03
CA LYS A 15 -13.92 -22.86 -36.39
C LYS A 15 -13.87 -22.89 -34.86
N ILE A 16 -14.50 -23.90 -34.24
CA ILE A 16 -14.54 -24.04 -32.78
C ILE A 16 -13.14 -24.19 -32.20
N ARG A 17 -12.30 -25.03 -32.79
CA ARG A 17 -10.91 -25.22 -32.32
C ARG A 17 -10.08 -23.93 -32.46
N THR A 18 -10.21 -23.27 -33.60
CA THR A 18 -9.51 -22.00 -33.85
C THR A 18 -9.93 -20.92 -32.86
N ILE A 19 -11.24 -20.77 -32.61
CA ILE A 19 -11.77 -19.81 -31.63
C ILE A 19 -11.26 -20.12 -30.24
N LEU A 20 -11.31 -21.37 -29.79
CA LEU A 20 -10.84 -21.76 -28.46
C LEU A 20 -9.35 -21.53 -28.29
N THR A 21 -8.56 -21.83 -29.32
CA THR A 21 -7.09 -21.59 -29.28
C THR A 21 -6.79 -20.09 -29.22
N LEU A 22 -7.46 -19.27 -30.04
CA LEU A 22 -7.28 -17.81 -30.02
C LEU A 22 -7.73 -17.22 -28.68
N LEU A 23 -8.85 -17.70 -28.15
CA LEU A 23 -9.35 -17.27 -26.84
C LEU A 23 -8.36 -17.62 -25.71
N SER A 24 -7.80 -18.83 -25.74
CA SER A 24 -6.78 -19.25 -24.77
C SER A 24 -5.55 -18.35 -24.81
N ILE A 25 -5.05 -18.04 -26.02
CA ILE A 25 -3.93 -17.13 -26.21
C ILE A 25 -4.29 -15.72 -25.72
N ALA A 26 -5.47 -15.21 -26.08
CA ALA A 26 -5.93 -13.90 -25.63
C ALA A 26 -6.02 -13.81 -24.10
N VAL A 27 -6.56 -14.83 -23.44
CA VAL A 27 -6.62 -14.89 -21.97
C VAL A 27 -5.23 -14.89 -21.35
N ALA A 28 -4.29 -15.66 -21.92
CA ALA A 28 -2.91 -15.68 -21.43
C ALA A 28 -2.24 -14.29 -21.54
N PHE A 29 -2.42 -13.59 -22.65
CA PHE A 29 -1.90 -12.23 -22.83
C PHE A 29 -2.56 -11.21 -21.89
N ILE A 30 -3.87 -11.32 -21.67
CA ILE A 30 -4.59 -10.45 -20.73
C ILE A 30 -4.07 -10.66 -19.31
N LEU A 31 -3.91 -11.91 -18.88
CA LEU A 31 -3.36 -12.23 -17.55
C LEU A 31 -1.93 -11.72 -17.40
N PHE A 32 -1.08 -11.92 -18.39
CA PHE A 32 0.28 -11.41 -18.37
C PHE A 32 0.31 -9.88 -18.28
N GLY A 33 -0.48 -9.19 -19.11
CA GLY A 33 -0.57 -7.73 -19.10
C GLY A 33 -1.10 -7.21 -17.75
N TYR A 34 -2.10 -7.87 -17.17
CA TYR A 34 -2.63 -7.52 -15.86
C TYR A 34 -1.59 -7.68 -14.74
N LEU A 35 -0.85 -8.79 -14.75
CA LEU A 35 0.23 -9.03 -13.79
C LEU A 35 1.35 -7.99 -13.91
N SER A 36 1.75 -7.67 -15.14
CA SER A 36 2.75 -6.64 -15.42
C SER A 36 2.29 -5.26 -14.98
N ALA A 37 1.03 -4.92 -15.18
CA ALA A 37 0.45 -3.66 -14.71
C ALA A 37 0.43 -3.54 -13.19
N ILE A 38 0.11 -4.64 -12.47
CA ILE A 38 0.18 -4.68 -11.01
C ILE A 38 1.64 -4.50 -10.54
N GLN A 39 2.58 -5.21 -11.15
CA GLN A 39 3.99 -5.09 -10.80
C GLN A 39 4.50 -3.66 -10.99
N GLU A 40 4.15 -3.03 -12.10
CA GLU A 40 4.51 -1.64 -12.39
C GLU A 40 3.85 -0.67 -11.40
N ALA A 41 2.56 -0.82 -11.11
CA ALA A 41 1.87 0.01 -10.14
C ALA A 41 2.46 -0.10 -8.72
N LEU A 42 2.89 -1.30 -8.31
CA LEU A 42 3.56 -1.50 -7.03
C LEU A 42 4.96 -0.86 -7.02
N SER A 43 5.73 -0.98 -8.10
CA SER A 43 7.06 -0.38 -8.20
C SER A 43 7.01 1.14 -8.25
N GLN A 44 6.07 1.71 -8.97
CA GLN A 44 5.86 3.17 -9.02
C GLN A 44 5.33 3.72 -7.70
N GLY A 45 4.43 3.00 -7.02
CA GLY A 45 3.93 3.40 -5.69
C GLY A 45 5.06 3.55 -4.67
N VAL A 46 6.07 2.70 -4.71
CA VAL A 46 7.26 2.79 -3.86
C VAL A 46 8.15 3.97 -4.27
N SER A 47 8.29 4.27 -5.55
CA SER A 47 9.16 5.34 -6.04
C SER A 47 8.58 6.75 -5.84
N ILE A 48 7.27 6.90 -5.92
CA ILE A 48 6.60 8.21 -5.78
C ILE A 48 6.43 8.61 -4.30
N ALA A 49 6.14 7.63 -3.44
CA ALA A 49 5.80 7.91 -2.03
C ALA A 49 7.00 7.94 -1.09
N GLY A 50 8.24 7.75 -1.55
CA GLY A 50 9.32 7.70 -0.59
C GLY A 50 10.68 7.26 -1.10
N ALA A 51 11.15 7.83 -2.21
CA ALA A 51 12.54 7.61 -2.64
C ALA A 51 13.54 7.96 -1.52
N ASP A 52 13.15 8.88 -0.63
CA ASP A 52 13.97 9.38 0.48
C ASP A 52 13.63 8.73 1.83
N ARG A 53 12.65 7.82 1.89
CA ARG A 53 12.19 7.20 3.14
C ARG A 53 12.61 5.74 3.23
N LEU A 54 13.29 5.39 4.31
CA LEU A 54 13.69 4.03 4.62
C LEU A 54 12.88 3.49 5.80
N ILE A 55 12.34 2.29 5.65
CA ILE A 55 11.62 1.60 6.71
C ILE A 55 12.55 0.58 7.36
N VAL A 56 12.90 0.82 8.62
CA VAL A 56 13.67 -0.11 9.44
C VAL A 56 12.72 -0.97 10.25
N ARG A 57 12.80 -2.27 10.06
CA ARG A 57 11.93 -3.24 10.74
C ARG A 57 12.73 -4.36 11.39
N HIS A 58 12.08 -5.06 12.33
CA HIS A 58 12.70 -6.25 12.92
C HIS A 58 12.90 -7.34 11.86
N LYS A 59 14.04 -8.04 11.93
CA LYS A 59 14.43 -9.08 10.97
C LYS A 59 13.41 -10.21 10.84
N VAL A 60 12.75 -10.57 11.94
CA VAL A 60 11.85 -11.73 12.02
C VAL A 60 10.42 -11.36 11.62
N SER A 61 9.90 -10.23 12.07
CA SER A 61 8.49 -9.87 11.87
C SER A 61 8.29 -8.36 11.84
N LEU A 62 7.29 -7.92 11.06
CA LEU A 62 6.82 -6.52 11.07
C LEU A 62 6.13 -6.10 12.38
N ILE A 63 5.55 -7.07 13.09
CA ILE A 63 4.81 -6.84 14.33
C ILE A 63 5.74 -6.75 15.54
N GLN A 64 6.96 -7.29 15.42
CA GLN A 64 7.91 -7.28 16.53
C GLN A 64 8.54 -5.88 16.67
N LEU A 65 8.40 -5.32 17.86
CA LEU A 65 8.90 -3.99 18.17
C LEU A 65 10.42 -3.96 18.17
N LEU A 66 10.97 -2.86 17.64
CA LEU A 66 12.37 -2.53 17.80
C LEU A 66 12.61 -1.82 19.16
N PRO A 67 13.76 -2.00 19.78
CA PRO A 67 14.12 -1.24 20.97
C PRO A 67 14.09 0.27 20.69
N ILE A 68 13.49 1.04 21.58
CA ILE A 68 13.38 2.51 21.43
C ILE A 68 14.75 3.20 21.30
N SER A 69 15.80 2.58 21.83
CA SER A 69 17.17 3.07 21.69
C SER A 69 17.65 3.17 20.22
N TYR A 70 16.99 2.46 19.30
CA TYR A 70 17.32 2.54 17.87
C TYR A 70 16.95 3.90 17.28
N HIS A 71 15.89 4.54 17.76
CA HIS A 71 15.52 5.90 17.37
C HIS A 71 16.72 6.85 17.53
N ALA A 72 17.31 6.92 18.73
CA ALA A 72 18.45 7.78 19.02
C ALA A 72 19.74 7.37 18.27
N ARG A 73 19.88 6.10 17.91
CA ARG A 73 21.04 5.64 17.13
C ARG A 73 20.92 5.99 15.64
N ILE A 74 19.72 5.83 15.09
CA ILE A 74 19.45 6.11 13.68
C ILE A 74 19.51 7.62 13.43
N SER A 75 18.98 8.45 14.32
CA SER A 75 19.01 9.91 14.19
C SER A 75 20.42 10.52 14.18
N ARG A 76 21.44 9.76 14.63
CA ARG A 76 22.86 10.19 14.60
C ARG A 76 23.60 9.77 13.33
N ILE A 77 22.96 9.03 12.44
CA ILE A 77 23.59 8.59 11.19
C ILE A 77 23.64 9.77 10.22
N GLU A 78 24.80 10.01 9.64
CA GLU A 78 24.98 11.06 8.63
C GLU A 78 24.06 10.80 7.42
N GLY A 79 23.36 11.85 6.97
CA GLY A 79 22.37 11.77 5.89
C GLY A 79 20.93 11.47 6.34
N VAL A 80 20.70 11.21 7.63
CA VAL A 80 19.34 11.07 8.19
C VAL A 80 18.84 12.43 8.64
N SER A 81 17.77 12.92 8.01
CA SER A 81 17.16 14.21 8.32
C SER A 81 16.11 14.10 9.43
N ASN A 82 15.30 13.03 9.43
CA ASN A 82 14.26 12.81 10.42
C ASN A 82 14.07 11.31 10.68
N VAL A 83 13.63 10.97 11.89
CA VAL A 83 13.37 9.58 12.32
C VAL A 83 12.06 9.57 13.10
N GLY A 84 11.12 8.77 12.67
CA GLY A 84 9.87 8.52 13.41
C GLY A 84 9.73 7.05 13.76
N HIS A 85 8.95 6.76 14.77
CA HIS A 85 8.61 5.40 15.11
C HIS A 85 7.15 5.10 14.79
N ALA A 86 6.89 3.88 14.36
CA ALA A 86 5.55 3.38 14.09
C ALA A 86 5.38 2.02 14.74
N THR A 87 4.36 1.88 15.56
CA THR A 87 4.07 0.66 16.28
C THR A 87 2.76 0.07 15.81
N TRP A 88 2.79 -1.16 15.35
CA TRP A 88 1.57 -1.87 14.98
C TRP A 88 0.71 -2.13 16.21
N PHE A 89 -0.53 -1.70 16.17
CA PHE A 89 -1.53 -1.99 17.19
C PHE A 89 -2.57 -2.97 16.61
N GLY A 90 -2.58 -4.19 17.11
CA GLY A 90 -3.47 -5.27 16.65
C GLY A 90 -4.87 -5.22 17.29
N GLY A 91 -5.47 -4.05 17.40
CA GLY A 91 -6.81 -3.88 17.98
C GLY A 91 -7.92 -4.45 17.10
N VAL A 92 -9.00 -4.87 17.73
CA VAL A 92 -10.24 -5.31 17.06
C VAL A 92 -11.33 -4.29 17.35
N TYR A 93 -11.94 -3.77 16.28
CA TYR A 93 -13.06 -2.85 16.41
C TYR A 93 -14.38 -3.60 16.29
N GLN A 94 -15.13 -3.69 17.38
CA GLN A 94 -16.44 -4.34 17.52
C GLN A 94 -16.45 -5.83 17.10
N ASN A 95 -15.96 -6.18 15.92
CA ASN A 95 -15.97 -7.53 15.39
C ASN A 95 -14.61 -7.86 14.74
N PRO A 96 -14.06 -9.08 14.91
CA PRO A 96 -12.81 -9.49 14.28
C PRO A 96 -12.76 -9.37 12.74
N ARG A 97 -13.92 -9.29 12.10
CA ARG A 97 -14.02 -9.06 10.66
C ARG A 97 -13.81 -7.59 10.27
N ASN A 98 -13.92 -6.68 11.22
CA ASN A 98 -13.70 -5.25 11.02
C ASN A 98 -12.20 -4.94 11.13
N PHE A 99 -11.47 -5.38 10.12
CA PHE A 99 -10.03 -5.16 10.09
C PHE A 99 -9.69 -3.86 9.38
N PHE A 100 -8.91 -3.02 10.04
CA PHE A 100 -8.16 -1.91 9.47
C PHE A 100 -6.83 -1.72 10.21
N ALA A 101 -5.83 -1.25 9.50
CA ALA A 101 -4.51 -1.04 10.08
C ALA A 101 -4.56 0.07 11.13
N GLN A 102 -4.05 -0.22 12.32
CA GLN A 102 -3.93 0.72 13.43
C GLN A 102 -2.45 0.82 13.79
N ILE A 103 -1.92 2.01 13.70
CA ILE A 103 -0.49 2.27 13.89
C ILE A 103 -0.35 3.41 14.89
N ALA A 104 0.30 3.14 16.01
CA ALA A 104 0.65 4.18 16.98
C ALA A 104 1.91 4.89 16.52
N VAL A 105 1.84 6.22 16.42
CA VAL A 105 2.91 7.10 15.96
C VAL A 105 3.02 8.33 16.85
N ASP A 106 4.16 9.00 16.80
CA ASP A 106 4.28 10.36 17.29
C ASP A 106 3.72 11.32 16.22
N PRO A 107 2.77 12.22 16.56
CA PRO A 107 2.16 13.13 15.56
C PRO A 107 3.15 14.00 14.83
N ASP A 108 4.14 14.56 15.52
CA ASP A 108 5.09 15.51 14.94
C ASP A 108 6.08 14.81 14.00
N ASP A 109 6.66 13.71 14.45
CA ASP A 109 7.55 12.89 13.62
C ASP A 109 6.82 12.32 12.40
N PHE A 110 5.58 11.87 12.60
CA PHE A 110 4.78 11.25 11.54
C PHE A 110 4.44 12.27 10.44
N LEU A 111 3.95 13.44 10.80
CA LEU A 111 3.60 14.48 9.82
C LEU A 111 4.83 15.05 9.10
N ALA A 112 5.97 15.14 9.79
CA ALA A 112 7.22 15.55 9.18
C ALA A 112 7.75 14.51 8.17
N LEU A 113 7.52 13.22 8.43
CA LEU A 113 7.91 12.14 7.53
C LEU A 113 6.93 11.95 6.35
N TYR A 114 5.66 12.32 6.51
CA TYR A 114 4.61 12.09 5.52
C TYR A 114 3.88 13.39 5.14
N PRO A 115 4.56 14.34 4.47
CA PRO A 115 3.98 15.63 4.08
C PRO A 115 2.81 15.51 3.10
N GLU A 116 2.64 14.35 2.47
CA GLU A 116 1.50 14.05 1.61
C GLU A 116 0.19 13.83 2.38
N ILE A 117 0.27 13.61 3.70
CA ILE A 117 -0.91 13.49 4.56
C ILE A 117 -1.36 14.88 4.98
N VAL A 118 -2.42 15.34 4.36
CA VAL A 118 -2.99 16.66 4.63
C VAL A 118 -4.06 16.54 5.71
N VAL A 119 -3.79 17.12 6.86
CA VAL A 119 -4.72 17.25 8.00
C VAL A 119 -4.93 18.73 8.29
N PRO A 120 -6.17 19.20 8.56
CA PRO A 120 -6.39 20.58 8.98
C PRO A 120 -5.62 20.93 10.26
N GLU A 121 -5.08 22.14 10.34
CA GLU A 121 -4.22 22.61 11.45
C GLU A 121 -4.90 22.43 12.82
N GLU A 122 -6.19 22.79 12.90
CA GLU A 122 -6.99 22.64 14.12
C GLU A 122 -7.03 21.17 14.60
N GLN A 123 -7.16 20.22 13.68
CA GLN A 123 -7.19 18.79 14.01
C GLN A 123 -5.81 18.27 14.40
N ILE A 124 -4.74 18.83 13.87
CA ILE A 124 -3.37 18.51 14.28
C ILE A 124 -3.14 18.93 15.71
N GLU A 125 -3.55 20.15 16.08
CA GLU A 125 -3.42 20.64 17.45
C GLU A 125 -4.22 19.79 18.44
N ASP A 126 -5.44 19.39 18.09
CA ASP A 126 -6.29 18.54 18.91
C ASP A 126 -5.68 17.15 19.06
N TRP A 127 -5.11 16.61 18.00
CA TRP A 127 -4.41 15.33 18.04
C TRP A 127 -3.20 15.36 18.96
N ARG A 128 -2.39 16.43 18.90
CA ARG A 128 -1.24 16.64 19.82
C ARG A 128 -1.65 16.72 21.29
N LYS A 129 -2.77 17.37 21.57
CA LYS A 129 -3.29 17.55 22.93
C LYS A 129 -3.95 16.28 23.50
N THR A 130 -4.44 15.40 22.63
CA THR A 130 -5.24 14.25 23.02
C THR A 130 -4.44 12.96 22.91
N ARG A 131 -3.98 12.41 24.03
CA ARG A 131 -3.15 11.17 24.07
C ARG A 131 -3.81 9.94 23.44
N THR A 132 -5.12 9.89 23.42
CA THR A 132 -5.93 8.82 22.81
C THR A 132 -6.48 9.21 21.45
N GLY A 133 -6.11 10.39 20.94
CA GLY A 133 -6.57 10.89 19.66
C GLY A 133 -6.04 10.05 18.51
N ALA A 134 -6.85 9.90 17.47
CA ALA A 134 -6.47 9.17 16.26
C ALA A 134 -6.87 9.95 15.01
N VAL A 135 -6.00 9.96 14.01
CA VAL A 135 -6.32 10.45 12.67
C VAL A 135 -6.77 9.26 11.83
N VAL A 136 -7.95 9.38 11.24
CA VAL A 136 -8.57 8.31 10.46
C VAL A 136 -8.77 8.78 9.02
N GLY A 137 -8.36 7.96 8.06
CA GLY A 137 -8.61 8.23 6.66
C GLY A 137 -10.11 8.26 6.33
N ARG A 138 -10.55 9.21 5.50
CA ARG A 138 -11.97 9.42 5.16
C ARG A 138 -12.72 8.14 4.76
N LYS A 139 -12.13 7.32 3.90
CA LYS A 139 -12.75 6.04 3.49
C LYS A 139 -13.02 5.08 4.66
N THR A 140 -12.14 5.08 5.65
CA THR A 140 -12.31 4.25 6.85
C THR A 140 -13.37 4.86 7.76
N ALA A 141 -13.35 6.17 7.94
CA ALA A 141 -14.38 6.90 8.71
C ALA A 141 -15.78 6.66 8.12
N ASP A 142 -15.95 6.84 6.82
CA ASP A 142 -17.23 6.61 6.14
C ASP A 142 -17.70 5.15 6.28
N ARG A 143 -16.76 4.20 6.18
CA ARG A 143 -17.09 2.77 6.27
C ARG A 143 -17.59 2.35 7.65
N TYR A 144 -17.02 2.91 8.70
CA TYR A 144 -17.34 2.54 10.09
C TYR A 144 -18.19 3.58 10.83
N GLY A 145 -18.51 4.69 10.16
CA GLY A 145 -19.35 5.76 10.71
C GLY A 145 -18.65 6.62 11.75
N PHE A 146 -17.30 6.69 11.75
CA PHE A 146 -16.56 7.52 12.68
C PHE A 146 -16.80 9.01 12.47
N LYS A 147 -16.92 9.74 13.56
CA LYS A 147 -17.09 11.19 13.58
C LYS A 147 -15.99 11.83 14.40
N ILE A 148 -15.74 13.10 14.14
CA ILE A 148 -14.81 13.90 14.96
C ILE A 148 -15.35 13.98 16.38
N GLY A 149 -14.52 13.60 17.35
CA GLY A 149 -14.85 13.60 18.77
C GLY A 149 -15.36 12.26 19.32
N ASP A 150 -15.39 11.19 18.50
CA ASP A 150 -15.75 9.83 18.97
C ASP A 150 -14.63 9.24 19.86
#